data_b47f0c1d5d78abe3006229a3508abea9
#
_entry.id   b47f0c1d5d78abe3006229a3508abea9
#
_cell.length_a   1.000
_cell.length_b   1.000
_cell.length_c   1.000
_cell.angle_alpha   90.00
_cell.angle_beta   90.00
_cell.angle_gamma   90.00
#
_symmetry.space_group_name_H-M   'P 1'
#
loop_
_entity.id
_entity.type
_entity.pdbx_description
1 polymer ?
#
loop_
_entity_poly.entity_id
_entity_poly.type
_entity_poly.pdbx_seq_one_letter_code
_entity_poly.pdbx_strand_id
1 'polypeptide(L)'
;MNIEQNILNLKPREESGSKTARKYTFQKDLSLFLLLTLHEKKDDYVFLFDFHEDLVILDSESKPNKMDFFQIKSKDSGNWTIGSLTKSEKDKLSIIGKLYTNKINFFKNTNSLNFISNANFSFKKLTNGDDSLKKSIIKAKELDKDDFDKINNALKTEHKLKNEPEFKDSTKFYVTKLSNKDSSTHCLGELNRLINKINPENQINAELAYKQVINEVKIRTENTVGDKSFTNIGELIEIKGISKNQFLTFLEKAGLYKSVEQEWEEIRSLLVNCGVGAIELFKYRKFWRDVTVTLIKDSNKIPLEQLRKQVQISIENNITSGKISETSNLLEIINHCYGEISSNIYDDYFIKCLIIKELNEQER
;
A
#
# COMPACT_ATOMS: atom_id res chain seq x y z
N MET A 1 28.85 -21.08 -32.80
CA MET A 1 28.92 -20.17 -31.66
C MET A 1 28.35 -20.88 -30.44
N ASN A 2 29.06 -20.85 -29.31
CA ASN A 2 28.60 -21.49 -28.06
C ASN A 2 27.38 -20.72 -27.56
N ILE A 3 26.36 -21.42 -27.01
CA ILE A 3 25.12 -20.83 -26.47
C ILE A 3 25.40 -19.75 -25.42
N GLU A 4 26.46 -19.95 -24.64
CA GLU A 4 26.95 -19.02 -23.63
C GLU A 4 27.38 -17.68 -24.25
N GLN A 5 28.16 -17.69 -25.33
CA GLN A 5 28.55 -16.49 -26.05
C GLN A 5 27.36 -15.76 -26.67
N ASN A 6 26.36 -16.49 -27.16
CA ASN A 6 25.14 -15.88 -27.69
C ASN A 6 24.31 -15.22 -26.60
N ILE A 7 24.18 -15.86 -25.42
CA ILE A 7 23.46 -15.28 -24.27
C ILE A 7 24.16 -14.02 -23.77
N LEU A 8 25.47 -14.01 -23.69
CA LEU A 8 26.23 -12.87 -23.20
C LEU A 8 26.29 -11.68 -24.18
N ASN A 9 26.29 -11.94 -25.48
CA ASN A 9 26.45 -10.92 -26.52
C ASN A 9 25.11 -10.36 -27.07
N LEU A 10 24.02 -11.09 -26.92
CA LEU A 10 22.69 -10.63 -27.37
C LEU A 10 22.00 -9.86 -26.24
N LYS A 11 21.79 -8.57 -26.47
CA LYS A 11 20.98 -7.77 -25.55
C LYS A 11 19.53 -8.30 -25.56
N PRO A 12 18.88 -8.42 -24.37
CA PRO A 12 17.47 -8.78 -24.29
C PRO A 12 16.63 -7.86 -25.18
N ARG A 13 15.74 -8.45 -25.96
CA ARG A 13 14.85 -7.72 -26.90
C ARG A 13 13.90 -6.76 -26.20
N GLU A 14 13.53 -7.05 -24.95
CA GLU A 14 12.58 -6.25 -24.18
C GLU A 14 13.05 -6.06 -22.73
N GLU A 15 13.41 -4.83 -22.39
CA GLU A 15 13.56 -4.35 -21.00
C GLU A 15 12.31 -3.59 -20.52
N SER A 16 11.32 -3.41 -21.37
CA SER A 16 10.13 -2.56 -21.11
C SER A 16 9.30 -3.07 -19.94
N GLY A 17 9.11 -4.37 -19.82
CA GLY A 17 8.35 -4.99 -18.74
C GLY A 17 8.97 -4.76 -17.37
N SER A 18 10.27 -5.01 -17.21
CA SER A 18 10.98 -4.84 -15.95
C SER A 18 11.10 -3.36 -15.53
N LYS A 19 11.29 -2.44 -16.50
CA LYS A 19 11.29 -1.00 -16.24
C LYS A 19 9.91 -0.49 -15.81
N THR A 20 8.86 -0.99 -16.44
CA THR A 20 7.47 -0.66 -16.10
C THR A 20 7.11 -1.19 -14.71
N ALA A 21 7.43 -2.45 -14.42
CA ALA A 21 7.21 -3.05 -13.10
C ALA A 21 7.91 -2.25 -11.98
N ARG A 22 9.18 -1.84 -12.19
CA ARG A 22 9.90 -1.00 -11.22
C ARG A 22 9.23 0.36 -10.98
N LYS A 23 8.69 1.00 -12.01
CA LYS A 23 7.96 2.27 -11.86
C LYS A 23 6.70 2.10 -11.01
N TYR A 24 5.94 1.03 -11.24
CA TYR A 24 4.76 0.73 -10.42
C TYR A 24 5.12 0.36 -8.97
N THR A 25 6.20 -0.40 -8.76
CA THR A 25 6.72 -0.67 -7.42
C THR A 25 7.09 0.63 -6.71
N PHE A 26 7.84 1.50 -7.37
CA PHE A 26 8.20 2.81 -6.82
C PHE A 26 6.97 3.67 -6.46
N GLN A 27 5.92 3.67 -7.28
CA GLN A 27 4.68 4.41 -6.98
C GLN A 27 4.01 3.89 -5.72
N LYS A 28 3.89 2.56 -5.57
CA LYS A 28 3.30 1.92 -4.37
C LYS A 28 4.12 2.21 -3.12
N ASP A 29 5.43 2.02 -3.19
CA ASP A 29 6.33 2.27 -2.07
C ASP A 29 6.34 3.75 -1.65
N LEU A 30 6.34 4.68 -2.63
CA LEU A 30 6.28 6.10 -2.31
C LEU A 30 4.93 6.48 -1.69
N SER A 31 3.84 5.90 -2.16
CA SER A 31 2.52 6.11 -1.56
C SER A 31 2.48 5.60 -0.11
N LEU A 32 3.07 4.43 0.16
CA LEU A 32 3.22 3.92 1.52
C LEU A 32 4.12 4.83 2.37
N PHE A 33 5.25 5.28 1.84
CA PHE A 33 6.14 6.20 2.55
C PHE A 33 5.43 7.51 2.94
N LEU A 34 4.62 8.05 2.05
CA LEU A 34 3.80 9.24 2.33
C LEU A 34 2.75 8.94 3.42
N LEU A 35 2.11 7.77 3.36
CA LEU A 35 1.16 7.31 4.37
C LEU A 35 1.81 7.25 5.76
N LEU A 36 2.97 6.59 5.89
CA LEU A 36 3.72 6.50 7.13
C LEU A 36 4.09 7.90 7.67
N THR A 37 4.61 8.76 6.78
CA THR A 37 5.01 10.12 7.16
C THR A 37 3.83 11.00 7.59
N LEU A 38 2.66 10.84 6.95
CA LEU A 38 1.48 11.64 7.24
C LEU A 38 0.75 11.15 8.49
N HIS A 39 0.77 9.84 8.75
CA HIS A 39 0.12 9.20 9.89
C HIS A 39 0.54 9.82 11.22
N GLU A 40 1.81 10.20 11.36
CA GLU A 40 2.31 10.85 12.56
C GLU A 40 1.89 12.32 12.71
N LYS A 41 1.40 12.96 11.63
CA LYS A 41 1.18 14.40 11.57
C LYS A 41 -0.27 14.83 11.51
N LYS A 42 -1.18 13.91 11.14
CA LYS A 42 -2.59 14.22 10.95
C LYS A 42 -3.48 13.27 11.74
N ASP A 43 -4.54 13.82 12.28
CA ASP A 43 -5.53 13.08 13.07
C ASP A 43 -6.60 12.42 12.20
N ASP A 44 -6.82 12.90 10.98
CA ASP A 44 -7.75 12.31 10.01
C ASP A 44 -7.19 12.44 8.60
N TYR A 45 -7.39 11.42 7.78
CA TYR A 45 -7.04 11.40 6.36
C TYR A 45 -7.59 10.13 5.70
N VAL A 46 -7.69 10.17 4.36
CA VAL A 46 -7.85 9.00 3.49
C VAL A 46 -6.87 9.08 2.35
N PHE A 47 -6.16 8.00 2.10
CA PHE A 47 -5.35 7.79 0.89
C PHE A 47 -6.18 7.02 -0.13
N LEU A 48 -6.35 7.56 -1.34
CA LEU A 48 -6.96 6.88 -2.48
C LEU A 48 -5.87 6.58 -3.51
N PHE A 49 -5.74 5.30 -3.89
CA PHE A 49 -4.68 4.80 -4.76
C PHE A 49 -5.19 4.62 -6.19
N ASP A 50 -4.44 5.15 -7.16
CA ASP A 50 -4.77 5.06 -8.59
C ASP A 50 -6.25 5.42 -8.89
N PHE A 51 -6.65 6.58 -8.36
CA PHE A 51 -7.99 7.13 -8.54
C PHE A 51 -7.91 8.64 -8.74
N HIS A 52 -8.22 9.12 -9.95
CA HIS A 52 -7.98 10.46 -10.49
C HIS A 52 -6.50 10.84 -10.67
N GLU A 53 -5.60 10.34 -9.82
CA GLU A 53 -4.13 10.47 -9.91
C GLU A 53 -3.45 9.23 -9.32
N ASP A 54 -2.11 9.14 -9.45
CA ASP A 54 -1.34 8.03 -8.86
C ASP A 54 -1.65 7.88 -7.35
N LEU A 55 -1.88 9.03 -6.66
CA LEU A 55 -2.35 9.08 -5.27
C LEU A 55 -3.16 10.35 -5.03
N VAL A 56 -4.28 10.23 -4.31
CA VAL A 56 -5.07 11.36 -3.80
C VAL A 56 -5.20 11.23 -2.29
N ILE A 57 -5.01 12.33 -1.56
CA ILE A 57 -5.18 12.36 -0.11
C ILE A 57 -6.34 13.29 0.23
N LEU A 58 -7.35 12.75 0.90
CA LEU A 58 -8.46 13.51 1.45
C LEU A 58 -8.12 13.96 2.88
N ASP A 59 -8.63 15.09 3.29
CA ASP A 59 -8.40 15.68 4.62
C ASP A 59 -9.25 15.05 5.72
N SER A 60 -10.28 14.28 5.38
CA SER A 60 -11.15 13.58 6.33
C SER A 60 -11.80 12.35 5.71
N GLU A 61 -12.06 11.32 6.54
CA GLU A 61 -12.80 10.13 6.17
C GLU A 61 -14.31 10.40 6.09
N SER A 62 -14.87 11.11 7.06
CA SER A 62 -16.31 11.31 7.20
C SER A 62 -16.86 12.48 6.38
N LYS A 63 -16.10 13.57 6.26
CA LYS A 63 -16.50 14.81 5.57
C LYS A 63 -15.34 15.42 4.79
N PRO A 64 -14.88 14.77 3.72
CA PRO A 64 -13.77 15.31 2.93
C PRO A 64 -14.15 16.65 2.29
N ASN A 65 -13.30 17.65 2.49
CA ASN A 65 -13.47 18.98 1.94
C ASN A 65 -12.29 19.39 1.06
N LYS A 66 -11.09 18.90 1.35
CA LYS A 66 -9.86 19.20 0.62
C LYS A 66 -9.16 17.95 0.12
N MET A 67 -8.56 18.07 -1.06
CA MET A 67 -7.83 17.02 -1.72
C MET A 67 -6.44 17.48 -2.12
N ASP A 68 -5.45 16.65 -1.83
CA ASP A 68 -4.08 16.77 -2.33
C ASP A 68 -3.86 15.71 -3.41
N PHE A 69 -3.52 16.11 -4.62
CA PHE A 69 -3.26 15.23 -5.76
C PHE A 69 -1.77 15.02 -5.94
N PHE A 70 -1.35 13.78 -6.17
CA PHE A 70 0.06 13.41 -6.32
C PHE A 70 0.28 12.63 -7.60
N GLN A 71 1.01 13.20 -8.55
CA GLN A 71 1.55 12.48 -9.68
C GLN A 71 2.96 12.00 -9.35
N ILE A 72 3.19 10.69 -9.41
CA ILE A 72 4.43 10.04 -8.99
C ILE A 72 5.17 9.52 -10.21
N LYS A 73 6.38 10.02 -10.45
CA LYS A 73 7.23 9.57 -11.56
C LYS A 73 8.66 9.32 -11.09
N SER A 74 9.25 8.22 -11.54
CA SER A 74 10.67 7.94 -11.31
C SER A 74 11.51 8.14 -12.57
N LYS A 75 12.77 8.50 -12.37
CA LYS A 75 13.80 8.51 -13.41
C LYS A 75 14.99 7.65 -12.97
N ASP A 76 15.55 6.92 -13.91
CA ASP A 76 16.79 6.17 -13.69
C ASP A 76 18.01 7.09 -13.73
N SER A 77 17.93 8.21 -14.47
CA SER A 77 18.99 9.22 -14.60
C SER A 77 18.46 10.57 -15.08
N GLY A 78 19.25 11.62 -14.86
CA GLY A 78 18.93 12.98 -15.27
C GLY A 78 17.88 13.67 -14.38
N ASN A 79 17.61 14.93 -14.71
CA ASN A 79 16.73 15.81 -13.94
C ASN A 79 15.42 16.08 -14.68
N TRP A 80 14.40 16.52 -13.97
CA TRP A 80 13.21 17.09 -14.53
C TRP A 80 13.45 18.54 -14.93
N THR A 81 13.03 18.91 -16.13
CA THR A 81 13.06 20.29 -16.63
C THR A 81 11.67 20.78 -16.90
N ILE A 82 11.47 22.08 -16.96
CA ILE A 82 10.16 22.66 -17.36
C ILE A 82 9.72 22.09 -18.72
N GLY A 83 10.63 22.00 -19.69
CA GLY A 83 10.32 21.41 -20.99
C GLY A 83 9.85 19.96 -20.89
N SER A 84 10.40 19.13 -19.99
CA SER A 84 9.95 17.76 -19.81
C SER A 84 8.57 17.66 -19.12
N LEU A 85 8.21 18.65 -18.30
CA LEU A 85 6.91 18.71 -17.61
C LEU A 85 5.79 19.24 -18.50
N THR A 86 6.14 20.16 -19.42
CA THR A 86 5.19 20.83 -20.33
C THR A 86 5.14 20.22 -21.72
N LYS A 87 5.98 19.21 -22.02
CA LYS A 87 5.96 18.53 -23.31
C LYS A 87 4.69 17.69 -23.45
N SER A 88 3.84 18.05 -24.37
CA SER A 88 2.68 17.25 -24.80
C SER A 88 3.05 16.41 -26.02
N GLU A 89 2.43 15.24 -26.14
CA GLU A 89 2.38 14.45 -27.37
C GLU A 89 1.10 14.75 -28.10
N LYS A 90 1.03 14.40 -29.40
CA LYS A 90 -0.18 14.61 -30.19
C LYS A 90 -1.40 14.00 -29.46
N ASP A 91 -2.43 14.82 -29.28
CA ASP A 91 -3.69 14.44 -28.63
C ASP A 91 -3.59 13.99 -27.15
N LYS A 92 -2.45 14.30 -26.47
CA LYS A 92 -2.27 13.99 -25.04
C LYS A 92 -1.81 15.24 -24.29
N LEU A 93 -2.34 15.42 -23.10
CA LEU A 93 -1.89 16.45 -22.18
C LEU A 93 -0.45 16.16 -21.72
N SER A 94 0.30 17.23 -21.45
CA SER A 94 1.59 17.15 -20.77
C SER A 94 1.45 16.59 -19.35
N ILE A 95 2.57 16.30 -18.70
CA ILE A 95 2.56 15.83 -17.29
C ILE A 95 1.86 16.85 -16.40
N ILE A 96 2.22 18.14 -16.53
CA ILE A 96 1.63 19.19 -15.70
C ILE A 96 0.18 19.46 -16.11
N GLY A 97 -0.15 19.29 -17.38
CA GLY A 97 -1.53 19.40 -17.87
C GLY A 97 -2.44 18.34 -17.29
N LYS A 98 -2.00 17.08 -17.26
CA LYS A 98 -2.75 15.99 -16.61
C LYS A 98 -3.01 16.29 -15.13
N LEU A 99 -1.98 16.70 -14.40
CA LEU A 99 -2.10 17.03 -12.99
C LEU A 99 -3.07 18.21 -12.78
N TYR A 100 -3.02 19.22 -13.68
CA TYR A 100 -3.89 20.39 -13.61
C TYR A 100 -5.36 20.08 -13.93
N THR A 101 -5.66 19.00 -14.67
CA THR A 101 -7.04 18.53 -14.90
C THR A 101 -7.78 18.35 -13.57
N ASN A 102 -7.10 17.89 -12.54
CA ASN A 102 -7.70 17.73 -11.21
C ASN A 102 -8.12 19.08 -10.60
N LYS A 103 -7.35 20.13 -10.81
CA LYS A 103 -7.73 21.49 -10.39
C LYS A 103 -8.98 21.99 -11.13
N ILE A 104 -9.13 21.67 -12.41
CA ILE A 104 -10.32 22.01 -13.19
C ILE A 104 -11.54 21.27 -12.66
N ASN A 105 -11.41 19.96 -12.46
CA ASN A 105 -12.51 19.10 -12.04
C ASN A 105 -12.95 19.35 -10.58
N PHE A 106 -12.01 19.67 -9.69
CA PHE A 106 -12.23 19.81 -8.25
C PHE A 106 -11.84 21.20 -7.72
N PHE A 107 -12.13 22.23 -8.46
CA PHE A 107 -11.64 23.60 -8.26
C PHE A 107 -11.61 24.08 -6.80
N LYS A 108 -12.76 24.04 -6.12
CA LYS A 108 -12.90 24.51 -4.72
C LYS A 108 -12.28 23.56 -3.69
N ASN A 109 -12.15 22.30 -4.05
CA ASN A 109 -11.70 21.24 -3.14
C ASN A 109 -10.22 20.90 -3.31
N THR A 110 -9.57 21.34 -4.39
CA THR A 110 -8.13 21.15 -4.60
C THR A 110 -7.33 21.99 -3.61
N ASN A 111 -6.65 21.31 -2.66
CA ASN A 111 -5.69 21.93 -1.74
C ASN A 111 -4.32 22.07 -2.42
N SER A 112 -3.80 20.98 -2.98
CA SER A 112 -2.53 21.02 -3.71
C SER A 112 -2.45 20.05 -4.86
N LEU A 113 -1.60 20.40 -5.84
CA LEU A 113 -1.18 19.59 -6.98
C LEU A 113 0.30 19.30 -6.81
N ASN A 114 0.67 18.04 -6.62
CA ASN A 114 2.01 17.66 -6.24
C ASN A 114 2.60 16.74 -7.31
N PHE A 115 3.72 17.16 -7.90
CA PHE A 115 4.54 16.29 -8.72
C PHE A 115 5.73 15.81 -7.89
N ILE A 116 5.86 14.50 -7.73
CA ILE A 116 6.89 13.92 -6.85
C ILE A 116 7.78 12.94 -7.62
N SER A 117 9.09 13.03 -7.42
CA SER A 117 10.07 12.18 -8.09
C SER A 117 11.29 11.92 -7.21
N ASN A 118 12.04 10.83 -7.53
CA ASN A 118 13.39 10.58 -7.03
C ASN A 118 14.47 11.44 -7.71
N ALA A 119 14.15 12.07 -8.83
CA ALA A 119 15.08 12.91 -9.59
C ALA A 119 14.89 14.39 -9.24
N ASN A 120 15.98 15.14 -9.25
CA ASN A 120 15.98 16.57 -8.99
C ASN A 120 15.29 17.36 -10.13
N PHE A 121 14.95 18.62 -9.83
CA PHE A 121 14.40 19.56 -10.77
C PHE A 121 15.46 20.55 -11.21
N SER A 122 15.79 20.56 -12.50
CA SER A 122 16.73 21.50 -13.11
C SER A 122 15.92 22.64 -13.76
N PHE A 123 15.47 23.56 -12.92
CA PHE A 123 14.79 24.80 -13.32
C PHE A 123 15.81 25.94 -13.33
N LYS A 124 15.42 27.09 -13.85
CA LYS A 124 16.19 28.32 -13.67
C LYS A 124 16.33 28.67 -12.18
N LYS A 125 17.17 29.64 -11.85
CA LYS A 125 17.25 30.15 -10.47
C LYS A 125 15.86 30.55 -9.99
N LEU A 126 15.53 30.17 -8.77
CA LEU A 126 14.27 30.53 -8.16
C LEU A 126 14.21 32.05 -7.89
N THR A 127 13.02 32.60 -7.68
CA THR A 127 12.82 34.04 -7.43
C THR A 127 13.62 34.56 -6.23
N ASN A 128 13.92 33.72 -5.26
CA ASN A 128 14.77 34.05 -4.10
C ASN A 128 16.27 33.84 -4.33
N GLY A 129 16.68 33.49 -5.57
CA GLY A 129 18.06 33.23 -5.96
C GLY A 129 18.59 31.84 -5.66
N ASP A 130 17.80 30.96 -5.04
CA ASP A 130 18.18 29.58 -4.73
C ASP A 130 18.35 28.72 -6.00
N ASP A 131 19.23 27.73 -5.90
CA ASP A 131 19.42 26.71 -6.91
C ASP A 131 18.35 25.59 -6.75
N SER A 132 17.52 25.39 -7.77
CA SER A 132 16.47 24.40 -7.78
C SER A 132 16.96 22.95 -7.60
N LEU A 133 18.22 22.65 -8.03
CA LEU A 133 18.85 21.34 -7.86
C LEU A 133 19.09 20.96 -6.40
N LYS A 134 19.18 21.95 -5.51
CA LYS A 134 19.44 21.75 -4.07
C LYS A 134 18.17 21.73 -3.23
N LYS A 135 17.01 21.94 -3.84
CA LYS A 135 15.72 21.98 -3.13
C LYS A 135 15.03 20.63 -3.17
N SER A 136 14.58 20.17 -2.01
CA SER A 136 13.69 19.01 -1.93
C SER A 136 12.23 19.35 -2.23
N ILE A 137 11.84 20.63 -2.08
CA ILE A 137 10.50 21.12 -2.36
C ILE A 137 10.63 22.46 -3.09
N ILE A 138 9.95 22.58 -4.23
CA ILE A 138 9.83 23.82 -5.00
C ILE A 138 8.35 24.12 -5.19
N LYS A 139 7.89 25.29 -4.79
CA LYS A 139 6.52 25.77 -5.05
C LYS A 139 6.48 26.49 -6.39
N ALA A 140 5.40 26.35 -7.15
CA ALA A 140 5.28 27.02 -8.44
C ALA A 140 5.45 28.55 -8.34
N LYS A 141 5.06 29.16 -7.24
CA LYS A 141 5.26 30.60 -6.98
C LYS A 141 6.72 31.02 -6.80
N GLU A 142 7.64 30.08 -6.57
CA GLU A 142 9.07 30.32 -6.42
C GLU A 142 9.83 30.25 -7.77
N LEU A 143 9.13 29.82 -8.84
CA LEU A 143 9.74 29.72 -10.16
C LEU A 143 10.12 31.10 -10.70
N ASP A 144 11.24 31.13 -11.43
CA ASP A 144 11.57 32.27 -12.29
C ASP A 144 10.44 32.58 -13.27
N LYS A 145 10.35 33.84 -13.69
CA LYS A 145 9.28 34.31 -14.56
C LYS A 145 9.17 33.50 -15.86
N ASP A 146 10.29 33.21 -16.51
CA ASP A 146 10.28 32.49 -17.80
C ASP A 146 9.82 31.03 -17.63
N ASP A 147 10.20 30.36 -16.54
CA ASP A 147 9.79 29.00 -16.24
C ASP A 147 8.32 28.95 -15.82
N PHE A 148 7.88 29.94 -15.06
CA PHE A 148 6.46 30.12 -14.71
C PHE A 148 5.60 30.34 -15.95
N ASP A 149 5.99 31.28 -16.83
CA ASP A 149 5.26 31.61 -18.05
C ASP A 149 5.16 30.42 -19.02
N LYS A 150 6.19 29.56 -19.09
CA LYS A 150 6.14 28.32 -19.89
C LYS A 150 5.08 27.35 -19.39
N ILE A 151 4.99 27.13 -18.08
CA ILE A 151 3.93 26.28 -17.49
C ILE A 151 2.57 26.91 -17.74
N ASN A 152 2.44 28.20 -17.47
CA ASN A 152 1.21 28.97 -17.64
C ASN A 152 0.66 28.85 -19.06
N ASN A 153 1.52 29.09 -20.06
CA ASN A 153 1.16 29.00 -21.48
C ASN A 153 0.80 27.56 -21.89
N ALA A 154 1.52 26.55 -21.40
CA ALA A 154 1.20 25.16 -21.65
C ALA A 154 -0.20 24.81 -21.13
N LEU A 155 -0.49 25.11 -19.86
CA LEU A 155 -1.79 24.86 -19.24
C LEU A 155 -2.93 25.61 -19.96
N LYS A 156 -2.70 26.87 -20.29
CA LYS A 156 -3.69 27.71 -21.03
C LYS A 156 -4.03 27.11 -22.38
N THR A 157 -3.02 26.67 -23.11
CA THR A 157 -3.18 26.08 -24.46
C THR A 157 -3.85 24.70 -24.38
N GLU A 158 -3.35 23.81 -23.51
CA GLU A 158 -3.83 22.43 -23.41
C GLU A 158 -5.29 22.34 -22.95
N HIS A 159 -5.69 23.19 -22.03
CA HIS A 159 -7.05 23.24 -21.49
C HIS A 159 -7.95 24.31 -22.14
N LYS A 160 -7.45 25.03 -23.16
CA LYS A 160 -8.19 26.09 -23.85
C LYS A 160 -8.79 27.12 -22.90
N LEU A 161 -8.00 27.51 -21.87
CA LEU A 161 -8.49 28.41 -20.83
C LEU A 161 -8.62 29.84 -21.34
N LYS A 162 -9.73 30.49 -21.01
CA LYS A 162 -9.94 31.93 -21.28
C LYS A 162 -9.17 32.80 -20.28
N ASN A 163 -9.09 32.38 -19.04
CA ASN A 163 -8.40 33.06 -17.94
C ASN A 163 -7.04 32.42 -17.65
N GLU A 164 -6.21 33.11 -16.87
CA GLU A 164 -4.95 32.56 -16.39
C GLU A 164 -5.17 31.34 -15.48
N PRO A 165 -4.37 30.26 -15.64
CA PRO A 165 -4.49 29.07 -14.81
C PRO A 165 -4.15 29.35 -13.35
N GLU A 166 -4.97 28.85 -12.42
CA GLU A 166 -4.75 29.00 -10.99
C GLU A 166 -3.87 27.87 -10.43
N PHE A 167 -2.58 27.84 -10.78
CA PHE A 167 -1.66 26.79 -10.31
C PHE A 167 -0.58 27.32 -9.36
N LYS A 168 -0.34 28.62 -9.32
CA LYS A 168 0.77 29.29 -8.63
C LYS A 168 0.94 28.87 -7.17
N ASP A 169 -0.14 28.94 -6.41
CA ASP A 169 -0.11 28.66 -4.95
C ASP A 169 -0.37 27.20 -4.60
N SER A 170 -1.00 26.44 -5.49
CA SER A 170 -1.38 25.05 -5.25
C SER A 170 -0.34 24.03 -5.74
N THR A 171 0.50 24.36 -6.72
CA THR A 171 1.41 23.39 -7.35
C THR A 171 2.77 23.35 -6.67
N LYS A 172 3.24 22.11 -6.41
CA LYS A 172 4.52 21.84 -5.77
C LYS A 172 5.25 20.70 -6.48
N PHE A 173 6.57 20.80 -6.50
CA PHE A 173 7.48 19.79 -7.03
C PHE A 173 8.33 19.25 -5.88
N TYR A 174 8.31 17.92 -5.68
CA TYR A 174 8.99 17.26 -4.58
C TYR A 174 10.07 16.32 -5.07
N VAL A 175 11.25 16.39 -4.47
CA VAL A 175 12.28 15.37 -4.59
C VAL A 175 12.16 14.45 -3.37
N THR A 176 11.78 13.20 -3.60
CA THR A 176 11.74 12.21 -2.52
C THR A 176 13.12 11.63 -2.24
N LYS A 177 13.34 11.21 -0.99
CA LYS A 177 14.55 10.49 -0.59
C LYS A 177 14.54 9.02 -0.99
N LEU A 178 13.39 8.48 -1.43
CA LEU A 178 13.30 7.11 -1.88
C LEU A 178 14.09 6.92 -3.18
N SER A 179 14.98 5.93 -3.18
CA SER A 179 15.61 5.46 -4.40
C SER A 179 14.64 4.59 -5.20
N ASN A 180 14.57 4.76 -6.52
CA ASN A 180 13.79 3.87 -7.39
C ASN A 180 14.40 2.47 -7.55
N LYS A 181 15.61 2.25 -7.03
CA LYS A 181 16.30 0.95 -7.04
C LYS A 181 16.03 0.14 -5.78
N ASP A 182 15.72 0.81 -4.67
CA ASP A 182 15.61 0.20 -3.34
C ASP A 182 14.54 0.90 -2.48
N SER A 183 13.39 1.20 -3.09
CA SER A 183 12.30 1.90 -2.42
C SER A 183 11.69 1.10 -1.27
N SER A 184 11.61 -0.22 -1.41
CA SER A 184 11.02 -1.10 -0.40
C SER A 184 11.83 -1.16 0.89
N THR A 185 13.16 -1.16 0.82
CA THR A 185 14.02 -1.12 2.01
C THR A 185 13.86 0.19 2.79
N HIS A 186 13.71 1.32 2.09
CA HIS A 186 13.41 2.60 2.74
C HIS A 186 12.05 2.59 3.44
N CYS A 187 11.01 2.06 2.78
CA CYS A 187 9.68 1.95 3.39
C CYS A 187 9.68 1.03 4.60
N LEU A 188 10.38 -0.11 4.52
CA LEU A 188 10.55 -1.03 5.64
C LEU A 188 11.23 -0.34 6.83
N GLY A 189 12.30 0.42 6.58
CA GLY A 189 13.00 1.19 7.62
C GLY A 189 12.09 2.22 8.29
N GLU A 190 11.28 2.94 7.51
CA GLU A 190 10.36 3.94 8.04
C GLU A 190 9.20 3.32 8.81
N LEU A 191 8.67 2.19 8.34
CA LEU A 191 7.66 1.43 9.08
C LEU A 191 8.22 0.90 10.40
N ASN A 192 9.43 0.34 10.40
CA ASN A 192 10.08 -0.12 11.62
C ASN A 192 10.27 1.03 12.64
N ARG A 193 10.66 2.22 12.16
CA ARG A 193 10.75 3.42 12.99
C ARG A 193 9.41 3.77 13.62
N LEU A 194 8.33 3.75 12.83
CA LEU A 194 6.98 4.05 13.32
C LEU A 194 6.52 3.01 14.35
N ILE A 195 6.72 1.72 14.09
CA ILE A 195 6.38 0.63 14.99
C ILE A 195 7.10 0.80 16.33
N ASN A 196 8.41 1.02 16.31
CA ASN A 196 9.20 1.21 17.53
C ASN A 196 8.79 2.46 18.33
N LYS A 197 8.26 3.48 17.66
CA LYS A 197 7.74 4.68 18.32
C LYS A 197 6.39 4.41 19.01
N ILE A 198 5.51 3.64 18.37
CA ILE A 198 4.18 3.30 18.90
C ILE A 198 4.29 2.27 20.03
N ASN A 199 5.16 1.29 19.86
CA ASN A 199 5.32 0.19 20.80
C ASN A 199 6.79 -0.24 20.96
N PRO A 200 7.57 0.48 21.79
CA PRO A 200 9.01 0.24 21.94
C PRO A 200 9.35 -1.11 22.59
N GLU A 201 8.41 -1.71 23.31
CA GLU A 201 8.63 -2.96 24.06
C GLU A 201 8.28 -4.23 23.26
N ASN A 202 7.54 -4.11 22.16
CA ASN A 202 7.15 -5.25 21.35
C ASN A 202 8.13 -5.53 20.21
N GLN A 203 8.60 -6.75 20.14
CA GLN A 203 9.40 -7.27 19.01
C GLN A 203 8.48 -7.57 17.79
N ILE A 204 7.95 -6.54 17.19
CA ILE A 204 7.16 -6.67 15.97
C ILE A 204 8.10 -7.02 14.82
N ASN A 205 7.74 -8.02 14.03
CA ASN A 205 8.44 -8.30 12.79
C ASN A 205 8.09 -7.26 11.73
N ALA A 206 8.90 -6.19 11.64
CA ALA A 206 8.69 -5.09 10.70
C ALA A 206 8.60 -5.55 9.24
N GLU A 207 9.27 -6.65 8.86
CA GLU A 207 9.20 -7.20 7.50
C GLU A 207 7.83 -7.79 7.20
N LEU A 208 7.22 -8.48 8.15
CA LEU A 208 5.86 -9.02 8.01
C LEU A 208 4.83 -7.88 7.97
N ALA A 209 4.95 -6.90 8.87
CA ALA A 209 4.10 -5.72 8.87
C ALA A 209 4.18 -4.95 7.54
N TYR A 210 5.40 -4.77 7.00
CA TYR A 210 5.59 -4.15 5.70
C TYR A 210 4.89 -4.94 4.58
N LYS A 211 5.07 -6.27 4.55
CA LYS A 211 4.42 -7.12 3.53
C LYS A 211 2.91 -7.04 3.59
N GLN A 212 2.33 -6.97 4.78
CA GLN A 212 0.90 -6.80 4.96
C GLN A 212 0.41 -5.45 4.43
N VAL A 213 1.02 -4.36 4.87
CA VAL A 213 0.57 -3.01 4.47
C VAL A 213 0.80 -2.74 2.98
N ILE A 214 1.95 -3.16 2.43
CA ILE A 214 2.20 -2.98 0.99
C ILE A 214 1.28 -3.84 0.12
N ASN A 215 0.85 -5.00 0.61
CA ASN A 215 -0.16 -5.81 -0.06
C ASN A 215 -1.52 -5.10 -0.11
N GLU A 216 -1.94 -4.44 0.98
CA GLU A 216 -3.16 -3.63 1.01
C GLU A 216 -3.09 -2.46 0.01
N VAL A 217 -1.94 -1.77 -0.07
CA VAL A 217 -1.71 -0.73 -1.08
C VAL A 217 -1.79 -1.32 -2.50
N LYS A 218 -1.18 -2.50 -2.71
CA LYS A 218 -1.21 -3.19 -4.01
C LYS A 218 -2.62 -3.55 -4.45
N ILE A 219 -3.43 -4.16 -3.57
CA ILE A 219 -4.83 -4.53 -3.86
C ILE A 219 -5.60 -3.29 -4.31
N ARG A 220 -5.52 -2.19 -3.56
CA ARG A 220 -6.26 -0.96 -3.87
C ARG A 220 -5.77 -0.28 -5.15
N THR A 221 -4.47 -0.36 -5.44
CA THR A 221 -3.91 0.15 -6.70
C THR A 221 -4.39 -0.68 -7.89
N GLU A 222 -4.40 -2.01 -7.76
CA GLU A 222 -4.71 -2.94 -8.86
C GLU A 222 -6.23 -3.16 -9.06
N ASN A 223 -7.07 -2.81 -8.09
CA ASN A 223 -8.52 -2.87 -8.26
C ASN A 223 -8.96 -1.91 -9.37
N THR A 224 -9.60 -2.44 -10.41
CA THR A 224 -10.20 -1.63 -11.47
C THR A 224 -11.63 -1.28 -11.10
N VAL A 225 -11.99 -0.02 -11.20
CA VAL A 225 -13.37 0.45 -10.92
C VAL A 225 -14.27 0.36 -12.14
N GLY A 226 -13.69 0.33 -13.37
CA GLY A 226 -14.46 0.31 -14.62
C GLY A 226 -15.51 1.43 -14.65
N ASP A 227 -16.73 1.09 -15.11
CA ASP A 227 -17.88 1.99 -15.15
C ASP A 227 -18.68 1.99 -13.83
N LYS A 228 -18.11 1.48 -12.72
CA LYS A 228 -18.78 1.40 -11.42
C LYS A 228 -19.03 2.81 -10.86
N SER A 229 -20.28 3.14 -10.64
CA SER A 229 -20.67 4.34 -9.88
C SER A 229 -20.70 4.01 -8.38
N PHE A 230 -20.08 4.85 -7.57
CA PHE A 230 -20.12 4.74 -6.12
C PHE A 230 -21.33 5.50 -5.57
N THR A 231 -22.04 4.92 -4.62
CA THR A 231 -23.20 5.57 -3.99
C THR A 231 -22.78 6.47 -2.83
N ASN A 232 -21.62 6.18 -2.23
CA ASN A 232 -21.05 6.97 -1.13
C ASN A 232 -19.53 6.84 -1.09
N ILE A 233 -18.89 7.70 -0.30
CA ILE A 233 -17.43 7.75 -0.15
C ILE A 233 -16.87 6.48 0.53
N GLY A 234 -17.64 5.84 1.42
CA GLY A 234 -17.21 4.62 2.11
C GLY A 234 -16.94 3.46 1.14
N GLU A 235 -17.83 3.24 0.16
CA GLU A 235 -17.62 2.23 -0.89
C GLU A 235 -16.34 2.50 -1.71
N LEU A 236 -16.03 3.77 -1.99
CA LEU A 236 -14.80 4.13 -2.68
C LEU A 236 -13.57 3.83 -1.80
N ILE A 237 -13.64 4.16 -0.50
CA ILE A 237 -12.56 3.91 0.45
C ILE A 237 -12.29 2.42 0.59
N GLU A 238 -13.29 1.57 0.66
CA GLU A 238 -13.12 0.12 0.74
C GLU A 238 -12.36 -0.44 -0.46
N ILE A 239 -12.63 0.07 -1.65
CA ILE A 239 -12.06 -0.46 -2.89
C ILE A 239 -10.71 0.18 -3.23
N LYS A 240 -10.57 1.49 -3.05
CA LYS A 240 -9.43 2.29 -3.53
C LYS A 240 -8.68 2.99 -2.39
N GLY A 241 -9.19 2.96 -1.16
CA GLY A 241 -8.70 3.79 -0.08
C GLY A 241 -8.06 3.05 1.10
N ILE A 242 -7.27 3.79 1.87
CA ILE A 242 -6.86 3.45 3.23
C ILE A 242 -7.10 4.69 4.09
N SER A 243 -8.05 4.60 5.01
CA SER A 243 -8.28 5.63 6.02
C SER A 243 -7.29 5.52 7.18
N LYS A 244 -7.21 6.56 8.02
CA LYS A 244 -6.41 6.51 9.24
C LYS A 244 -6.81 5.33 10.14
N ASN A 245 -8.10 5.10 10.31
CA ASN A 245 -8.61 4.01 11.16
C ASN A 245 -8.26 2.63 10.59
N GLN A 246 -8.40 2.43 9.28
CA GLN A 246 -7.96 1.21 8.63
C GLN A 246 -6.45 1.00 8.77
N PHE A 247 -5.65 2.06 8.61
CA PHE A 247 -4.20 1.95 8.78
C PHE A 247 -3.80 1.62 10.23
N LEU A 248 -4.46 2.22 11.22
CA LEU A 248 -4.28 1.86 12.63
C LEU A 248 -4.61 0.39 12.85
N THR A 249 -5.73 -0.10 12.32
CA THR A 249 -6.10 -1.53 12.39
C THR A 249 -5.03 -2.43 11.76
N PHE A 250 -4.41 -2.01 10.64
CA PHE A 250 -3.31 -2.78 10.05
C PHE A 250 -2.06 -2.77 10.93
N LEU A 251 -1.74 -1.64 11.56
CA LEU A 251 -0.62 -1.54 12.50
C LEU A 251 -0.90 -2.33 13.79
N GLU A 252 -2.11 -2.27 14.31
CA GLU A 252 -2.54 -3.03 15.47
C GLU A 252 -2.51 -4.53 15.18
N LYS A 253 -3.05 -4.98 14.05
CA LYS A 253 -2.93 -6.37 13.61
C LYS A 253 -1.47 -6.79 13.44
N ALA A 254 -0.62 -5.94 12.90
CA ALA A 254 0.81 -6.19 12.78
C ALA A 254 1.54 -6.13 14.13
N GLY A 255 1.05 -5.36 15.10
CA GLY A 255 1.62 -5.15 16.43
C GLY A 255 0.92 -5.94 17.55
N LEU A 256 -0.32 -6.32 17.36
CA LEU A 256 -1.09 -7.22 18.21
C LEU A 256 -0.77 -8.69 17.95
N TYR A 257 -0.10 -9.02 16.84
CA TYR A 257 0.55 -10.30 16.78
C TYR A 257 1.64 -10.26 17.86
N LYS A 258 1.29 -10.75 19.05
CA LYS A 258 2.25 -11.35 19.95
C LYS A 258 3.27 -12.05 19.05
N SER A 259 4.56 -12.02 19.34
CA SER A 259 5.51 -12.73 18.48
C SER A 259 4.91 -14.11 18.19
N VAL A 260 5.12 -14.66 17.02
CA VAL A 260 4.57 -16.00 16.67
C VAL A 260 4.88 -17.00 17.82
N GLU A 261 5.97 -16.76 18.54
CA GLU A 261 6.37 -17.48 19.74
C GLU A 261 5.49 -17.20 20.95
N GLN A 262 5.07 -15.97 21.19
CA GLN A 262 4.18 -15.64 22.33
C GLN A 262 2.77 -16.18 22.10
N GLU A 263 2.22 -16.04 20.89
CA GLU A 263 0.94 -16.68 20.52
C GLU A 263 1.05 -18.20 20.65
N TRP A 264 2.16 -18.77 20.19
CA TRP A 264 2.39 -20.19 20.31
C TRP A 264 2.40 -20.66 21.77
N GLU A 265 3.03 -19.96 22.70
CA GLU A 265 3.09 -20.39 24.12
C GLU A 265 1.70 -20.38 24.76
N GLU A 266 0.80 -19.48 24.37
CA GLU A 266 -0.60 -19.49 24.82
C GLU A 266 -1.36 -20.71 24.27
N ILE A 267 -1.29 -20.90 22.95
CA ILE A 267 -1.93 -22.04 22.28
C ILE A 267 -1.35 -23.36 22.78
N ARG A 268 -0.03 -23.43 22.97
CA ARG A 268 0.64 -24.60 23.56
C ARG A 268 0.07 -24.92 24.94
N SER A 269 -0.12 -23.92 25.78
CA SER A 269 -0.68 -24.14 27.13
C SER A 269 -2.10 -24.71 27.05
N LEU A 270 -2.94 -24.20 26.15
CA LEU A 270 -4.30 -24.72 25.91
C LEU A 270 -4.26 -26.16 25.39
N LEU A 271 -3.40 -26.48 24.42
CA LEU A 271 -3.26 -27.82 23.86
C LEU A 271 -2.75 -28.82 24.90
N VAL A 272 -1.78 -28.43 25.76
CA VAL A 272 -1.29 -29.26 26.87
C VAL A 272 -2.43 -29.54 27.84
N ASN A 273 -3.23 -28.55 28.20
CA ASN A 273 -4.39 -28.74 29.08
C ASN A 273 -5.45 -29.67 28.48
N CYS A 274 -5.51 -29.77 27.15
CA CYS A 274 -6.35 -30.72 26.42
C CYS A 274 -5.70 -32.12 26.29
N GLY A 275 -4.50 -32.37 26.85
CA GLY A 275 -3.84 -33.66 26.81
C GLY A 275 -3.00 -33.93 25.57
N VAL A 276 -2.69 -32.93 24.76
CA VAL A 276 -1.84 -33.10 23.57
C VAL A 276 -0.40 -33.43 23.96
N GLY A 277 0.11 -34.54 23.45
CA GLY A 277 1.46 -35.04 23.78
C GLY A 277 2.57 -34.24 23.08
N ALA A 278 3.80 -34.36 23.61
CA ALA A 278 4.96 -33.58 23.15
C ALA A 278 5.25 -33.72 21.64
N ILE A 279 5.15 -34.92 21.07
CA ILE A 279 5.41 -35.18 19.65
C ILE A 279 4.39 -34.41 18.76
N GLU A 280 3.15 -34.40 19.20
CA GLU A 280 2.07 -33.69 18.47
C GLU A 280 2.23 -32.18 18.59
N LEU A 281 2.63 -31.66 19.75
CA LEU A 281 2.95 -30.26 19.97
C LEU A 281 4.07 -29.75 19.03
N PHE A 282 5.08 -30.56 18.70
CA PHE A 282 6.09 -30.19 17.71
C PHE A 282 5.50 -29.97 16.31
N LYS A 283 4.51 -30.80 15.92
CA LYS A 283 3.82 -30.65 14.65
C LYS A 283 2.99 -29.37 14.64
N TYR A 284 2.20 -29.13 15.69
CA TYR A 284 1.44 -27.88 15.83
C TYR A 284 2.35 -26.65 15.78
N ARG A 285 3.49 -26.63 16.50
CA ARG A 285 4.45 -25.52 16.49
C ARG A 285 5.00 -25.22 15.11
N LYS A 286 5.39 -26.25 14.36
CA LYS A 286 5.86 -26.11 12.97
C LYS A 286 4.81 -25.42 12.12
N PHE A 287 3.59 -25.96 12.10
CA PHE A 287 2.53 -25.46 11.24
C PHE A 287 1.90 -24.16 11.75
N TRP A 288 1.96 -23.84 13.04
CA TRP A 288 1.56 -22.54 13.57
C TRP A 288 2.32 -21.39 12.90
N ARG A 289 3.62 -21.56 12.78
CA ARG A 289 4.47 -20.60 12.07
C ARG A 289 4.13 -20.55 10.56
N ASP A 290 3.98 -21.71 9.93
CA ASP A 290 3.69 -21.81 8.50
C ASP A 290 2.34 -21.16 8.17
N VAL A 291 1.29 -21.39 8.96
CA VAL A 291 -0.03 -20.74 8.79
C VAL A 291 0.10 -19.24 8.95
N THR A 292 0.73 -18.76 10.01
CA THR A 292 0.89 -17.32 10.24
C THR A 292 1.61 -16.64 9.06
N VAL A 293 2.71 -17.22 8.59
CA VAL A 293 3.45 -16.70 7.43
C VAL A 293 2.61 -16.74 6.15
N THR A 294 1.85 -17.82 5.94
CA THR A 294 1.03 -17.99 4.74
C THR A 294 -0.14 -17.02 4.73
N LEU A 295 -0.82 -16.81 5.86
CA LEU A 295 -1.89 -15.81 5.98
C LEU A 295 -1.41 -14.40 5.66
N ILE A 296 -0.17 -14.05 6.01
CA ILE A 296 0.41 -12.74 5.71
C ILE A 296 0.86 -12.62 4.26
N LYS A 297 1.53 -13.64 3.71
CA LYS A 297 2.13 -13.59 2.37
C LYS A 297 1.13 -13.83 1.24
N ASP A 298 0.19 -14.71 1.48
CA ASP A 298 -0.64 -15.35 0.47
C ASP A 298 -2.14 -15.15 0.72
N SER A 299 -2.52 -14.16 1.53
CA SER A 299 -3.92 -13.88 1.93
C SER A 299 -4.93 -13.86 0.78
N ASN A 300 -4.48 -13.49 -0.44
CA ASN A 300 -5.32 -13.37 -1.64
C ASN A 300 -5.20 -14.57 -2.60
N LYS A 301 -4.51 -15.64 -2.21
CA LYS A 301 -4.48 -16.85 -3.06
C LYS A 301 -5.79 -17.58 -2.95
N ILE A 302 -6.43 -17.84 -4.08
CA ILE A 302 -7.74 -18.52 -4.19
C ILE A 302 -7.81 -19.80 -3.33
N PRO A 303 -6.82 -20.72 -3.32
CA PRO A 303 -6.91 -21.92 -2.50
C PRO A 303 -6.95 -21.64 -1.00
N LEU A 304 -6.20 -20.62 -0.52
CA LEU A 304 -6.19 -20.26 0.89
C LEU A 304 -7.51 -19.57 1.28
N GLU A 305 -8.02 -18.68 0.44
CA GLU A 305 -9.30 -18.01 0.67
C GLU A 305 -10.47 -19.00 0.73
N GLN A 306 -10.46 -20.00 -0.17
CA GLN A 306 -11.45 -21.08 -0.15
C GLN A 306 -11.36 -21.92 1.13
N LEU A 307 -10.16 -22.26 1.56
CA LEU A 307 -9.95 -23.00 2.81
C LEU A 307 -10.41 -22.18 4.02
N ARG A 308 -10.09 -20.89 4.09
CA ARG A 308 -10.56 -20.00 5.18
C ARG A 308 -12.08 -19.97 5.27
N LYS A 309 -12.77 -19.83 4.12
CA LYS A 309 -14.23 -19.88 4.06
C LYS A 309 -14.81 -21.21 4.55
N GLN A 310 -14.21 -22.33 4.18
CA GLN A 310 -14.61 -23.64 4.68
C GLN A 310 -14.47 -23.73 6.19
N VAL A 311 -13.35 -23.25 6.75
CA VAL A 311 -13.09 -23.22 8.18
C VAL A 311 -14.14 -22.37 8.91
N GLN A 312 -14.38 -21.14 8.44
CA GLN A 312 -15.35 -20.21 9.03
C GLN A 312 -16.79 -20.81 9.04
N ILE A 313 -17.20 -21.36 7.89
CA ILE A 313 -18.52 -22.01 7.78
C ILE A 313 -18.61 -23.22 8.73
N SER A 314 -17.54 -24.02 8.85
CA SER A 314 -17.54 -25.16 9.75
C SER A 314 -17.65 -24.73 11.21
N ILE A 315 -16.92 -23.70 11.63
CA ILE A 315 -17.01 -23.12 12.99
C ILE A 315 -18.45 -22.66 13.26
N GLU A 316 -19.03 -21.85 12.37
CA GLU A 316 -20.40 -21.32 12.51
C GLU A 316 -21.45 -22.43 12.60
N ASN A 317 -21.35 -23.46 11.74
CA ASN A 317 -22.26 -24.61 11.73
C ASN A 317 -22.16 -25.42 13.02
N ASN A 318 -20.97 -25.65 13.53
CA ASN A 318 -20.76 -26.43 14.76
C ASN A 318 -21.24 -25.66 16.00
N ILE A 319 -21.10 -24.34 16.04
CA ILE A 319 -21.68 -23.48 17.09
C ILE A 319 -23.21 -23.52 17.01
N THR A 320 -23.77 -23.27 15.82
CA THR A 320 -25.23 -23.20 15.62
C THR A 320 -25.92 -24.54 15.89
N SER A 321 -25.27 -25.66 15.59
CA SER A 321 -25.81 -26.99 15.86
C SER A 321 -25.60 -27.47 17.32
N GLY A 322 -24.95 -26.69 18.15
CA GLY A 322 -24.63 -27.02 19.53
C GLY A 322 -23.57 -28.10 19.72
N LYS A 323 -22.84 -28.48 18.67
CA LYS A 323 -21.70 -29.42 18.77
C LYS A 323 -20.49 -28.77 19.45
N ILE A 324 -20.38 -27.45 19.35
CA ILE A 324 -19.39 -26.62 20.02
C ILE A 324 -20.14 -25.65 20.93
N SER A 325 -19.73 -25.54 22.18
CA SER A 325 -20.28 -24.65 23.20
C SER A 325 -19.16 -23.95 23.96
N GLU A 326 -19.49 -22.96 24.78
CA GLU A 326 -18.54 -22.27 25.67
C GLU A 326 -17.75 -23.22 26.61
N THR A 327 -18.26 -24.43 26.85
CA THR A 327 -17.61 -25.45 27.68
C THR A 327 -16.74 -26.43 26.89
N SER A 328 -16.76 -26.37 25.56
CA SER A 328 -15.95 -27.24 24.70
C SER A 328 -14.47 -26.87 24.82
N ASN A 329 -13.60 -27.88 24.98
CA ASN A 329 -12.17 -27.63 24.98
C ASN A 329 -11.62 -27.45 23.55
N LEU A 330 -10.45 -26.82 23.44
CA LEU A 330 -9.84 -26.47 22.15
C LEU A 330 -9.68 -27.68 21.21
N LEU A 331 -9.31 -28.86 21.74
CA LEU A 331 -9.08 -30.05 20.91
C LEU A 331 -10.40 -30.62 20.37
N GLU A 332 -11.49 -30.56 21.14
CA GLU A 332 -12.84 -30.93 20.69
C GLU A 332 -13.30 -30.02 19.54
N ILE A 333 -13.12 -28.71 19.68
CA ILE A 333 -13.45 -27.71 18.64
C ILE A 333 -12.66 -28.02 17.36
N ILE A 334 -11.34 -28.20 17.47
CA ILE A 334 -10.48 -28.54 16.33
C ILE A 334 -10.98 -29.80 15.62
N ASN A 335 -11.28 -30.87 16.38
CA ASN A 335 -11.66 -32.14 15.78
C ASN A 335 -13.02 -32.07 15.09
N HIS A 336 -14.01 -31.39 15.67
CA HIS A 336 -15.30 -31.19 15.03
C HIS A 336 -15.18 -30.41 13.73
N CYS A 337 -14.48 -29.27 13.74
CA CYS A 337 -14.31 -28.46 12.53
C CYS A 337 -13.47 -29.17 11.48
N TYR A 338 -12.35 -29.81 11.88
CA TYR A 338 -11.46 -30.51 10.97
C TYR A 338 -12.17 -31.68 10.23
N GLY A 339 -13.07 -32.40 10.92
CA GLY A 339 -13.83 -33.50 10.32
C GLY A 339 -14.76 -33.08 9.15
N GLU A 340 -15.08 -31.82 9.03
CA GLU A 340 -15.95 -31.26 7.99
C GLU A 340 -15.15 -30.61 6.83
N ILE A 341 -13.82 -30.49 6.97
CA ILE A 341 -12.97 -29.80 6.00
C ILE A 341 -12.17 -30.82 5.20
N SER A 342 -12.18 -30.66 3.87
CA SER A 342 -11.35 -31.47 2.98
C SER A 342 -10.43 -30.57 2.15
N SER A 343 -9.14 -30.89 2.16
CA SER A 343 -8.15 -30.22 1.32
C SER A 343 -7.05 -31.17 0.91
N ASN A 344 -6.72 -31.19 -0.37
CA ASN A 344 -5.60 -31.97 -0.91
C ASN A 344 -4.33 -31.08 -1.07
N ILE A 345 -4.40 -29.80 -0.69
CA ILE A 345 -3.34 -28.82 -0.92
C ILE A 345 -2.59 -28.55 0.38
N TYR A 346 -3.30 -28.58 1.52
CA TYR A 346 -2.76 -28.21 2.82
C TYR A 346 -2.67 -29.42 3.76
N ASP A 347 -1.58 -29.47 4.55
CA ASP A 347 -1.36 -30.50 5.56
C ASP A 347 -2.43 -30.42 6.68
N ASP A 348 -2.73 -31.55 7.30
CA ASP A 348 -3.72 -31.67 8.38
C ASP A 348 -3.44 -30.71 9.53
N TYR A 349 -2.18 -30.57 9.93
CA TYR A 349 -1.79 -29.65 11.01
C TYR A 349 -1.83 -28.19 10.59
N PHE A 350 -1.67 -27.91 9.29
CA PHE A 350 -1.92 -26.56 8.75
C PHE A 350 -3.39 -26.18 8.93
N ILE A 351 -4.30 -27.09 8.56
CA ILE A 351 -5.75 -26.88 8.68
C ILE A 351 -6.15 -26.72 10.17
N LYS A 352 -5.65 -27.58 11.04
CA LYS A 352 -5.89 -27.49 12.49
C LYS A 352 -5.40 -26.16 13.09
N CYS A 353 -4.21 -25.71 12.71
CA CYS A 353 -3.70 -24.40 13.13
C CYS A 353 -4.51 -23.25 12.54
N LEU A 354 -5.02 -23.36 11.31
CA LEU A 354 -5.88 -22.37 10.71
C LEU A 354 -7.22 -22.27 11.45
N ILE A 355 -7.81 -23.40 11.87
CA ILE A 355 -9.03 -23.41 12.72
C ILE A 355 -8.78 -22.62 14.01
N ILE A 356 -7.65 -22.82 14.68
CA ILE A 356 -7.31 -22.07 15.89
C ILE A 356 -7.19 -20.56 15.61
N LYS A 357 -6.58 -20.20 14.48
CA LYS A 357 -6.46 -18.77 14.07
C LYS A 357 -7.81 -18.13 13.82
N GLU A 358 -8.69 -18.78 13.07
CA GLU A 358 -10.02 -18.27 12.77
C GLU A 358 -10.91 -18.16 14.03
N LEU A 359 -10.80 -19.08 14.99
CA LEU A 359 -11.45 -18.98 16.29
C LEU A 359 -11.02 -17.74 17.05
N ASN A 360 -9.71 -17.48 17.13
CA ASN A 360 -9.17 -16.31 17.81
C ASN A 360 -9.57 -14.97 17.12
N GLU A 361 -9.89 -14.99 15.81
CA GLU A 361 -10.38 -13.82 15.09
C GLU A 361 -11.89 -13.55 15.34
N GLN A 362 -12.67 -14.57 15.67
CA GLN A 362 -14.11 -14.42 15.98
C GLN A 362 -14.37 -13.91 17.41
N GLU A 363 -13.43 -14.13 18.34
CA GLU A 363 -13.53 -13.63 19.73
C GLU A 363 -13.15 -12.14 19.87
N ARG A 364 -12.70 -11.52 18.79
CA ARG A 364 -12.29 -10.09 18.74
C ARG A 364 -13.29 -9.27 17.96
#